data_2958c0e3fff8d08679cc5cd3649c17d0
#
_entry.id   2958c0e3fff8d08679cc5cd3649c17d0
#
_cell.length_a   1.000
_cell.length_b   1.000
_cell.length_c   1.000
_cell.angle_alpha   90.00
_cell.angle_beta   90.00
_cell.angle_gamma   90.00
#
_symmetry.space_group_name_H-M   'P 1'
#
loop_
_entity.id
_entity.type
_entity.pdbx_description
1 polymer ?
#
loop_
_entity_poly.entity_id
_entity_poly.type
_entity_poly.pdbx_seq_one_letter_code
_entity_poly.pdbx_strand_id
1 'polypeptide(L)'
;MGLAGRPYTKWYRVWERTTVADFYQEMVIIPILIVIILVNMWGASANKRRAKQWAKTNLPLLQSEYASVGFGGRANTDAVPEDFYKEQSKSEYLSYATGRQNVAYLDIKLSLHKRYNPIVWFGETVLGFFFDSMPAPVERLEATAYTFDGKEKAVVPMQSQGASSGNKDSAYDGFVFAIVHKDKMKELRNDRYDVSLTSTKDHPKLPQWATVMSEASEITEAMLTPELVKAVTDAGEDLEALIITDQPIDAPKK
;
A
#
# COMPACT_ATOMS: atom_id res chain seq x y z
N MET A 1 -5.38 51.70 17.63
CA MET A 1 -4.77 52.68 18.56
C MET A 1 -3.50 53.22 17.90
N GLY A 2 -3.46 54.54 17.64
CA GLY A 2 -2.41 55.10 16.81
C GLY A 2 -1.05 55.23 17.54
N LEU A 3 -0.01 55.21 16.75
CA LEU A 3 1.41 55.35 17.11
C LEU A 3 1.80 56.74 17.75
N ALA A 4 0.81 57.59 18.04
CA ALA A 4 1.00 58.90 18.61
C ALA A 4 1.29 58.80 20.10
N GLY A 5 2.54 58.90 20.51
CA GLY A 5 2.98 58.99 21.90
C GLY A 5 4.20 58.11 22.28
N ARG A 6 4.75 57.32 21.35
CA ARG A 6 5.93 56.54 21.68
C ARG A 6 7.20 57.37 21.48
N PRO A 7 8.19 57.34 22.40
CA PRO A 7 9.40 58.10 22.29
C PRO A 7 10.21 57.65 21.07
N TYR A 8 10.87 58.64 20.41
CA TYR A 8 11.74 58.35 19.26
C TYR A 8 12.97 57.57 19.74
N THR A 9 13.04 56.29 19.29
CA THR A 9 14.18 55.42 19.60
C THR A 9 14.90 55.03 18.32
N LYS A 10 16.21 54.70 18.41
CA LYS A 10 16.99 54.26 17.25
C LYS A 10 16.36 53.01 16.60
N TRP A 11 16.40 52.90 15.27
CA TRP A 11 15.74 51.86 14.47
C TRP A 11 16.06 50.44 14.91
N TYR A 12 17.24 50.19 15.45
CA TYR A 12 17.66 48.87 15.92
C TYR A 12 17.15 48.50 17.32
N ARG A 13 16.56 49.46 18.07
CA ARG A 13 15.99 49.21 19.41
C ARG A 13 14.46 48.94 19.32
N VAL A 14 14.09 47.89 18.56
CA VAL A 14 12.69 47.52 18.33
C VAL A 14 11.97 47.18 19.64
N TRP A 15 12.66 46.52 20.59
CA TRP A 15 12.11 46.12 21.90
C TRP A 15 11.64 47.28 22.79
N GLU A 16 12.15 48.51 22.60
CA GLU A 16 11.69 49.69 23.35
C GLU A 16 10.34 50.22 22.82
N ARG A 17 9.99 49.88 21.57
CA ARG A 17 8.79 50.36 20.88
C ARG A 17 7.64 49.34 20.83
N THR A 18 7.95 48.08 21.06
CA THR A 18 6.98 46.99 20.99
C THR A 18 6.49 46.65 22.38
N THR A 19 5.17 46.43 22.50
CA THR A 19 4.53 45.93 23.72
C THR A 19 4.05 44.53 23.47
N VAL A 20 3.85 43.75 24.51
CA VAL A 20 3.30 42.38 24.40
C VAL A 20 1.97 42.36 23.65
N ALA A 21 1.18 43.43 23.76
CA ALA A 21 -0.06 43.59 23.05
C ALA A 21 0.07 43.68 21.52
N ASP A 22 1.23 44.15 21.02
CA ASP A 22 1.50 44.23 19.59
C ASP A 22 1.73 42.86 18.97
N PHE A 23 2.03 41.83 19.80
CA PHE A 23 2.27 40.43 19.40
C PHE A 23 1.11 39.51 19.73
N TYR A 24 -0.12 40.04 19.92
CA TYR A 24 -1.28 39.23 20.27
C TYR A 24 -1.57 38.15 19.22
N GLN A 25 -1.43 38.46 17.93
CA GLN A 25 -1.68 37.50 16.85
C GLN A 25 -0.65 36.39 16.87
N GLU A 26 0.62 36.70 17.03
CA GLU A 26 1.74 35.75 17.12
C GLU A 26 1.59 34.85 18.35
N MET A 27 1.14 35.38 19.49
CA MET A 27 0.89 34.62 20.70
C MET A 27 -0.19 33.54 20.52
N VAL A 28 -1.12 33.73 19.58
CA VAL A 28 -2.14 32.72 19.25
C VAL A 28 -1.62 31.77 18.17
N ILE A 29 -0.99 32.29 17.13
CA ILE A 29 -0.56 31.52 15.96
C ILE A 29 0.61 30.58 16.31
N ILE A 30 1.61 31.04 17.06
CA ILE A 30 2.80 30.25 17.39
C ILE A 30 2.48 28.97 18.15
N PRO A 31 1.66 28.97 19.23
CA PRO A 31 1.28 27.74 19.89
C PRO A 31 0.53 26.75 18.97
N ILE A 32 -0.33 27.26 18.09
CA ILE A 32 -1.05 26.42 17.12
C ILE A 32 -0.06 25.75 16.16
N LEU A 33 0.91 26.50 15.62
CA LEU A 33 1.97 25.95 14.76
C LEU A 33 2.80 24.90 15.49
N ILE A 34 3.18 25.17 16.75
CA ILE A 34 3.93 24.20 17.55
C ILE A 34 3.12 22.90 17.73
N VAL A 35 1.85 23.00 18.04
CA VAL A 35 0.96 21.81 18.18
C VAL A 35 0.92 21.03 16.85
N ILE A 36 0.74 21.69 15.73
CA ILE A 36 0.72 21.05 14.42
C ILE A 36 2.04 20.31 14.15
N ILE A 37 3.19 20.92 14.44
CA ILE A 37 4.50 20.30 14.26
C ILE A 37 4.64 19.08 15.17
N LEU A 38 4.27 19.19 16.45
CA LEU A 38 4.34 18.07 17.40
C LEU A 38 3.47 16.90 16.97
N VAL A 39 2.24 17.16 16.54
CA VAL A 39 1.32 16.11 16.02
C VAL A 39 1.89 15.47 14.75
N ASN A 40 2.47 16.26 13.85
CA ASN A 40 3.11 15.72 12.64
C ASN A 40 4.29 14.79 12.99
N MET A 41 5.16 15.18 13.90
CA MET A 41 6.29 14.36 14.35
C MET A 41 5.82 13.09 15.07
N TRP A 42 4.84 13.21 15.94
CA TRP A 42 4.29 12.08 16.67
C TRP A 42 3.62 11.08 15.72
N GLY A 43 2.78 11.54 14.78
CA GLY A 43 2.09 10.71 13.81
C GLY A 43 3.06 9.98 12.86
N ALA A 44 4.08 10.67 12.36
CA ALA A 44 5.12 10.05 11.53
C ALA A 44 5.91 8.99 12.30
N SER A 45 6.28 9.26 13.56
CA SER A 45 6.97 8.30 14.43
C SER A 45 6.11 7.07 14.75
N ALA A 46 4.79 7.26 14.94
CA ALA A 46 3.85 6.17 15.17
C ALA A 46 3.74 5.25 13.95
N ASN A 47 3.64 5.82 12.75
CA ASN A 47 3.61 5.05 11.50
C ASN A 47 4.93 4.29 11.27
N LYS A 48 6.07 4.94 11.48
CA LYS A 48 7.37 4.28 11.36
C LYS A 48 7.55 3.11 12.34
N ARG A 49 7.05 3.24 13.56
CA ARG A 49 7.06 2.14 14.53
C ARG A 49 6.22 0.94 14.06
N ARG A 50 5.03 1.18 13.47
CA ARG A 50 4.18 0.12 12.91
C ARG A 50 4.83 -0.56 11.73
N ALA A 51 5.39 0.21 10.79
CA ALA A 51 6.13 -0.34 9.66
C ALA A 51 7.33 -1.18 10.12
N LYS A 52 8.09 -0.72 11.12
CA LYS A 52 9.20 -1.48 11.70
C LYS A 52 8.73 -2.76 12.40
N GLN A 53 7.61 -2.73 13.10
CA GLN A 53 7.03 -3.91 13.74
C GLN A 53 6.57 -4.93 12.69
N TRP A 54 5.86 -4.48 11.64
CA TRP A 54 5.46 -5.31 10.52
C TRP A 54 6.67 -5.95 9.84
N ALA A 55 7.71 -5.16 9.54
CA ALA A 55 8.95 -5.63 8.95
C ALA A 55 9.61 -6.71 9.82
N LYS A 56 9.73 -6.47 11.12
CA LYS A 56 10.34 -7.42 12.06
C LYS A 56 9.59 -8.76 12.12
N THR A 57 8.26 -8.72 12.00
CA THR A 57 7.43 -9.93 12.07
C THR A 57 7.50 -10.73 10.77
N ASN A 58 7.50 -10.06 9.60
CA ASN A 58 7.41 -10.74 8.30
C ASN A 58 8.76 -11.02 7.66
N LEU A 59 9.84 -10.34 8.07
CA LEU A 59 11.18 -10.54 7.53
C LEU A 59 11.64 -12.00 7.56
N PRO A 60 11.56 -12.77 8.68
CA PRO A 60 12.02 -14.14 8.70
C PRO A 60 11.25 -15.05 7.74
N LEU A 61 9.94 -14.82 7.57
CA LEU A 61 9.13 -15.58 6.62
C LEU A 61 9.58 -15.31 5.17
N LEU A 62 9.76 -14.05 4.81
CA LEU A 62 10.18 -13.70 3.45
C LEU A 62 11.63 -14.13 3.17
N GLN A 63 12.52 -14.11 4.15
CA GLN A 63 13.89 -14.62 4.02
C GLN A 63 13.94 -16.14 3.83
N SER A 64 12.96 -16.89 4.32
CA SER A 64 12.89 -18.34 4.07
C SER A 64 12.42 -18.68 2.65
N GLU A 65 11.64 -17.79 2.02
CA GLU A 65 11.00 -18.03 0.72
C GLU A 65 11.76 -17.37 -0.46
N TYR A 66 12.46 -16.26 -0.21
CA TYR A 66 13.13 -15.45 -1.23
C TYR A 66 14.64 -15.36 -0.95
N ALA A 67 15.44 -15.40 -2.01
CA ALA A 67 16.90 -15.31 -1.90
C ALA A 67 17.40 -13.91 -1.52
N SER A 68 16.65 -12.88 -1.88
CA SER A 68 16.96 -11.48 -1.54
C SER A 68 15.68 -10.75 -1.14
N VAL A 69 15.74 -10.06 0.01
CA VAL A 69 14.62 -9.32 0.59
C VAL A 69 15.06 -7.92 0.95
N GLY A 70 14.26 -6.92 0.58
CA GLY A 70 14.50 -5.51 0.85
C GLY A 70 15.31 -4.79 -0.21
N PHE A 71 15.68 -3.55 0.07
CA PHE A 71 16.36 -2.63 -0.86
C PHE A 71 17.88 -2.58 -0.68
N GLY A 72 18.41 -3.28 0.31
CA GLY A 72 19.84 -3.26 0.66
C GLY A 72 20.76 -3.94 -0.36
N GLY A 73 20.21 -4.71 -1.31
CA GLY A 73 20.98 -5.46 -2.33
C GLY A 73 21.94 -6.51 -1.75
N ARG A 74 21.75 -6.89 -0.48
CA ARG A 74 22.55 -7.87 0.23
C ARG A 74 21.88 -9.24 0.24
N ALA A 75 22.67 -10.29 0.35
CA ALA A 75 22.13 -11.61 0.60
C ALA A 75 21.35 -11.64 1.92
N ASN A 76 20.35 -12.51 2.01
CA ASN A 76 19.44 -12.60 3.16
C ASN A 76 20.09 -12.72 4.54
N THR A 77 21.29 -13.30 4.60
CA THR A 77 22.05 -13.50 5.84
C THR A 77 22.38 -12.21 6.59
N ASP A 78 22.49 -11.08 5.86
CA ASP A 78 22.94 -9.80 6.41
C ASP A 78 21.85 -8.70 6.34
N ALA A 79 20.61 -9.10 6.01
CA ALA A 79 19.50 -8.13 5.90
C ALA A 79 19.10 -7.59 7.27
N VAL A 80 19.22 -6.28 7.44
CA VAL A 80 18.78 -5.57 8.63
C VAL A 80 17.30 -5.16 8.45
N PRO A 81 16.46 -5.19 9.50
CA PRO A 81 15.06 -4.76 9.41
C PRO A 81 14.86 -3.36 8.84
N GLU A 82 15.87 -2.51 8.88
CA GLU A 82 15.83 -1.14 8.33
C GLU A 82 15.99 -1.11 6.82
N ASP A 83 16.69 -2.08 6.23
CA ASP A 83 16.88 -2.24 4.79
C ASP A 83 15.69 -2.97 4.12
N PHE A 84 14.83 -3.61 4.92
CA PHE A 84 13.70 -4.38 4.44
C PHE A 84 12.61 -3.53 3.81
N TYR A 85 12.41 -2.31 4.29
CA TYR A 85 11.40 -1.41 3.76
C TYR A 85 11.97 -0.03 3.44
N LYS A 86 11.42 0.60 2.41
CA LYS A 86 11.71 1.97 2.01
C LYS A 86 10.52 2.86 2.33
N GLU A 87 10.75 3.95 3.03
CA GLU A 87 9.75 4.98 3.27
C GLU A 87 9.55 5.81 1.98
N GLN A 88 8.40 5.65 1.34
CA GLN A 88 7.99 6.46 0.19
C GLN A 88 7.35 7.76 0.67
N SER A 89 6.50 7.66 1.68
CA SER A 89 5.89 8.78 2.39
C SER A 89 5.75 8.45 3.87
N LYS A 90 5.34 9.43 4.68
CA LYS A 90 5.09 9.22 6.12
C LYS A 90 3.94 8.22 6.42
N SER A 91 3.18 7.83 5.41
CA SER A 91 2.08 6.86 5.50
C SER A 91 2.27 5.65 4.59
N GLU A 92 3.22 5.67 3.67
CA GLU A 92 3.43 4.59 2.71
C GLU A 92 4.84 4.03 2.79
N TYR A 93 4.92 2.72 2.94
CA TYR A 93 6.15 1.97 3.02
C TYR A 93 6.15 0.88 1.97
N LEU A 94 7.25 0.78 1.23
CA LEU A 94 7.44 -0.24 0.20
C LEU A 94 8.44 -1.27 0.67
N SER A 95 8.23 -2.53 0.31
CA SER A 95 9.19 -3.61 0.46
C SER A 95 9.25 -4.41 -0.82
N TYR A 96 10.36 -5.07 -1.04
CA TYR A 96 10.66 -5.80 -2.28
C TYR A 96 11.33 -7.12 -1.95
N ALA A 97 10.98 -8.19 -2.67
CA ALA A 97 11.65 -9.47 -2.55
C ALA A 97 11.80 -10.14 -3.93
N THR A 98 12.90 -10.87 -4.11
CA THR A 98 13.20 -11.56 -5.36
C THR A 98 14.03 -12.83 -5.13
N GLY A 99 14.13 -13.66 -6.18
CA GLY A 99 14.95 -14.88 -6.12
C GLY A 99 14.20 -16.12 -5.68
N ARG A 100 12.87 -16.14 -5.78
CA ARG A 100 12.05 -17.35 -5.67
C ARG A 100 11.86 -17.97 -7.06
N GLN A 101 11.80 -19.31 -7.12
CA GLN A 101 11.54 -20.01 -8.36
C GLN A 101 10.17 -19.62 -8.95
N ASN A 102 10.12 -19.37 -10.26
CA ASN A 102 8.93 -18.96 -11.02
C ASN A 102 8.33 -17.60 -10.64
N VAL A 103 8.94 -16.85 -9.73
CA VAL A 103 8.53 -15.49 -9.35
C VAL A 103 9.64 -14.51 -9.75
N ALA A 104 9.31 -13.53 -10.57
CA ALA A 104 10.24 -12.48 -10.98
C ALA A 104 10.57 -11.59 -9.78
N TYR A 105 9.54 -11.07 -9.14
CA TYR A 105 9.66 -10.29 -7.90
C TYR A 105 8.33 -10.23 -7.16
N LEU A 106 8.43 -9.90 -5.90
CA LEU A 106 7.31 -9.57 -5.02
C LEU A 106 7.45 -8.11 -4.61
N ASP A 107 6.43 -7.32 -4.87
CA ASP A 107 6.30 -5.94 -4.41
C ASP A 107 5.26 -5.87 -3.29
N ILE A 108 5.63 -5.23 -2.18
CA ILE A 108 4.76 -5.12 -1.00
C ILE A 108 4.62 -3.64 -0.66
N LYS A 109 3.39 -3.18 -0.65
CA LYS A 109 3.02 -1.82 -0.26
C LYS A 109 2.21 -1.84 1.03
N LEU A 110 2.72 -1.17 2.05
CA LEU A 110 2.03 -0.96 3.31
C LEU A 110 1.53 0.48 3.36
N SER A 111 0.21 0.66 3.31
CA SER A 111 -0.47 1.95 3.40
C SER A 111 -1.08 2.11 4.78
N LEU A 112 -0.64 3.13 5.53
CA LEU A 112 -1.09 3.44 6.88
C LEU A 112 -1.91 4.73 6.90
N HIS A 113 -2.70 4.93 7.93
CA HIS A 113 -3.42 6.20 8.14
C HIS A 113 -2.48 7.40 8.19
N LYS A 114 -2.94 8.53 7.68
CA LYS A 114 -2.21 9.82 7.68
C LYS A 114 -2.20 10.48 9.06
N ARG A 115 -1.76 9.74 10.10
CA ARG A 115 -1.71 10.22 11.50
C ARG A 115 -0.87 11.47 11.69
N TYR A 116 0.07 11.74 10.78
CA TYR A 116 0.90 12.93 10.79
C TYR A 116 0.13 14.20 10.35
N ASN A 117 -1.05 14.05 9.75
CA ASN A 117 -1.92 15.16 9.34
C ASN A 117 -3.37 14.85 9.75
N PRO A 118 -3.75 15.12 11.00
CA PRO A 118 -5.07 14.79 11.52
C PRO A 118 -6.20 15.52 10.80
N ILE A 119 -5.93 16.70 10.25
CA ILE A 119 -6.94 17.48 9.52
C ILE A 119 -7.32 16.75 8.23
N VAL A 120 -6.32 16.31 7.46
CA VAL A 120 -6.54 15.55 6.23
C VAL A 120 -7.20 14.20 6.53
N TRP A 121 -6.69 13.48 7.53
CA TRP A 121 -7.27 12.19 7.93
C TRP A 121 -8.74 12.31 8.35
N PHE A 122 -9.06 13.32 9.17
CA PHE A 122 -10.45 13.60 9.57
C PHE A 122 -11.30 14.01 8.37
N GLY A 123 -10.78 14.87 7.49
CA GLY A 123 -11.46 15.28 6.26
C GLY A 123 -11.78 14.10 5.35
N GLU A 124 -10.82 13.21 5.10
CA GLU A 124 -11.00 12.00 4.30
C GLU A 124 -12.05 11.05 4.95
N THR A 125 -12.03 10.91 6.26
CA THR A 125 -13.01 10.08 6.99
C THR A 125 -14.43 10.65 6.87
N VAL A 126 -14.60 11.96 7.03
CA VAL A 126 -15.89 12.62 6.89
C VAL A 126 -16.39 12.56 5.45
N LEU A 127 -15.53 12.82 4.48
CA LEU A 127 -15.89 12.74 3.05
C LEU A 127 -16.25 11.30 2.65
N GLY A 128 -15.51 10.30 3.14
CA GLY A 128 -15.83 8.90 2.91
C GLY A 128 -17.16 8.45 3.49
N PHE A 129 -17.66 9.13 4.52
CA PHE A 129 -19.00 8.86 5.06
C PHE A 129 -20.13 9.43 4.17
N PHE A 130 -19.89 10.57 3.52
CA PHE A 130 -20.90 11.25 2.67
C PHE A 130 -20.83 10.85 1.20
N PHE A 131 -19.68 10.38 0.70
CA PHE A 131 -19.45 10.11 -0.71
C PHE A 131 -18.90 8.70 -0.93
N ASP A 132 -19.69 7.81 -1.50
CA ASP A 132 -19.28 6.44 -1.88
C ASP A 132 -18.06 6.41 -2.83
N SER A 133 -17.84 7.50 -3.57
CA SER A 133 -16.70 7.62 -4.49
C SER A 133 -15.37 7.94 -3.80
N MET A 134 -15.40 8.28 -2.50
CA MET A 134 -14.22 8.55 -1.68
C MET A 134 -14.25 7.62 -0.47
N PRO A 135 -13.72 6.39 -0.61
CA PRO A 135 -13.72 5.44 0.50
C PRO A 135 -12.93 6.01 1.68
N ALA A 136 -13.41 5.70 2.89
CA ALA A 136 -12.71 6.10 4.11
C ALA A 136 -11.28 5.53 4.11
N PRO A 137 -10.29 6.28 4.62
CA PRO A 137 -8.92 5.81 4.65
C PRO A 137 -8.82 4.55 5.54
N VAL A 138 -8.33 3.46 4.96
CA VAL A 138 -8.12 2.18 5.65
C VAL A 138 -6.63 1.84 5.63
N GLU A 139 -6.14 1.19 6.68
CA GLU A 139 -4.80 0.62 6.66
C GLU A 139 -4.81 -0.64 5.81
N ARG A 140 -3.98 -0.70 4.78
CA ARG A 140 -3.97 -1.77 3.79
C ARG A 140 -2.56 -2.28 3.54
N LEU A 141 -2.43 -3.59 3.45
CA LEU A 141 -1.23 -4.27 2.97
C LEU A 141 -1.54 -4.86 1.59
N GLU A 142 -0.81 -4.43 0.59
CA GLU A 142 -0.89 -4.95 -0.78
C GLU A 142 0.40 -5.71 -1.09
N ALA A 143 0.28 -6.96 -1.48
CA ALA A 143 1.39 -7.79 -1.90
C ALA A 143 1.14 -8.26 -3.32
N THR A 144 1.97 -7.84 -4.27
CA THR A 144 1.85 -8.18 -5.68
C THR A 144 3.03 -9.04 -6.12
N ALA A 145 2.78 -10.29 -6.43
CA ALA A 145 3.77 -11.20 -6.97
C ALA A 145 3.69 -11.22 -8.49
N TYR A 146 4.80 -10.90 -9.14
CA TYR A 146 4.94 -10.99 -10.59
C TYR A 146 5.63 -12.30 -10.95
N THR A 147 4.99 -13.10 -11.78
CA THR A 147 5.54 -14.38 -12.27
C THR A 147 6.26 -14.19 -13.59
N PHE A 148 7.19 -15.09 -13.91
CA PHE A 148 7.82 -15.11 -15.22
C PHE A 148 6.82 -15.61 -16.28
N ASP A 149 6.62 -14.86 -17.35
CA ASP A 149 5.71 -15.20 -18.46
C ASP A 149 6.44 -15.79 -19.68
N GLY A 150 7.76 -15.93 -19.63
CA GLY A 150 8.62 -16.42 -20.71
C GLY A 150 9.02 -15.36 -21.74
N LYS A 151 8.57 -14.12 -21.60
CA LYS A 151 8.96 -12.99 -22.46
C LYS A 151 10.23 -12.29 -21.99
N GLU A 152 10.68 -12.55 -20.76
CA GLU A 152 11.83 -11.89 -20.11
C GLU A 152 13.19 -12.46 -20.54
N LYS A 153 13.33 -12.98 -21.73
CA LYS A 153 14.57 -13.61 -22.23
C LYS A 153 15.83 -12.75 -22.09
N ALA A 154 15.66 -11.43 -22.03
CA ALA A 154 16.78 -10.49 -21.86
C ALA A 154 17.23 -10.33 -20.39
N VAL A 155 16.43 -10.78 -19.42
CA VAL A 155 16.66 -10.55 -17.97
C VAL A 155 17.01 -11.86 -17.25
N VAL A 156 16.59 -13.00 -17.79
CA VAL A 156 16.80 -14.33 -17.16
C VAL A 156 18.20 -14.85 -17.46
N PRO A 157 18.99 -15.31 -16.45
CA PRO A 157 20.30 -15.90 -16.67
C PRO A 157 20.26 -17.11 -17.62
N MET A 158 21.31 -17.28 -18.41
CA MET A 158 21.42 -18.28 -19.49
C MET A 158 21.11 -19.75 -19.10
N GLN A 159 21.06 -20.09 -17.83
CA GLN A 159 20.76 -21.46 -17.39
C GLN A 159 19.34 -21.94 -17.73
N SER A 160 18.43 -21.04 -18.04
CA SER A 160 17.06 -21.37 -18.46
C SER A 160 16.87 -21.48 -19.98
N GLN A 161 17.93 -21.29 -20.77
CA GLN A 161 17.85 -21.33 -22.23
C GLN A 161 17.65 -22.74 -22.84
N GLY A 162 17.56 -23.78 -22.03
CA GLY A 162 17.33 -25.14 -22.49
C GLY A 162 15.87 -25.50 -22.79
N ALA A 163 14.93 -24.65 -22.50
CA ALA A 163 13.51 -24.90 -22.73
C ALA A 163 12.93 -23.86 -23.70
N SER A 164 12.67 -24.32 -24.92
CA SER A 164 11.88 -23.72 -25.98
C SER A 164 12.40 -22.48 -26.71
N SER A 165 13.05 -22.78 -27.78
CA SER A 165 13.00 -21.98 -29.01
C SER A 165 11.57 -22.00 -29.55
N GLY A 166 10.83 -20.91 -29.51
CA GLY A 166 9.78 -20.76 -30.50
C GLY A 166 8.46 -20.12 -30.16
N ASN A 167 7.97 -20.13 -28.96
CA ASN A 167 6.68 -19.47 -28.71
C ASN A 167 6.86 -18.03 -28.24
N LYS A 168 6.33 -17.13 -29.08
CA LYS A 168 6.22 -15.70 -28.78
C LYS A 168 5.01 -15.38 -27.88
N ASP A 169 4.21 -16.40 -27.59
CA ASP A 169 2.99 -16.27 -26.82
C ASP A 169 3.29 -16.46 -25.33
N SER A 170 2.57 -15.72 -24.49
CA SER A 170 2.61 -15.86 -23.04
C SER A 170 2.24 -17.28 -22.63
N ALA A 171 2.81 -17.78 -21.52
CA ALA A 171 2.40 -19.04 -20.92
C ALA A 171 0.99 -18.98 -20.28
N TYR A 172 0.41 -17.79 -20.23
CA TYR A 172 -0.90 -17.52 -19.62
C TYR A 172 -1.95 -17.25 -20.69
N ASP A 173 -3.14 -17.77 -20.49
CA ASP A 173 -4.27 -17.74 -21.45
C ASP A 173 -5.22 -16.54 -21.23
N GLY A 174 -4.79 -15.46 -20.65
CA GLY A 174 -5.59 -14.26 -20.46
C GLY A 174 -6.81 -14.49 -19.58
N PHE A 175 -6.64 -14.79 -18.29
CA PHE A 175 -7.75 -15.03 -17.37
C PHE A 175 -7.73 -14.10 -16.16
N VAL A 176 -8.90 -13.96 -15.53
CA VAL A 176 -9.07 -13.28 -14.25
C VAL A 176 -9.80 -14.19 -13.27
N PHE A 177 -9.17 -14.41 -12.13
CA PHE A 177 -9.75 -15.09 -10.99
C PHE A 177 -9.48 -14.27 -9.73
N ALA A 178 -10.54 -14.02 -8.96
CA ALA A 178 -10.39 -13.32 -7.69
C ALA A 178 -11.31 -13.91 -6.63
N ILE A 179 -10.82 -13.93 -5.39
CA ILE A 179 -11.63 -14.14 -4.18
C ILE A 179 -11.66 -12.82 -3.44
N VAL A 180 -12.83 -12.27 -3.22
CA VAL A 180 -13.02 -10.90 -2.73
C VAL A 180 -13.99 -10.89 -1.57
N HIS A 181 -13.75 -10.01 -0.59
CA HIS A 181 -14.71 -9.72 0.47
C HIS A 181 -15.95 -9.04 -0.13
N LYS A 182 -17.16 -9.49 0.22
CA LYS A 182 -18.42 -9.01 -0.36
C LYS A 182 -18.60 -7.49 -0.26
N ASP A 183 -18.22 -6.91 0.88
CA ASP A 183 -18.34 -5.48 1.10
C ASP A 183 -17.39 -4.64 0.22
N LYS A 184 -16.25 -5.24 -0.20
CA LYS A 184 -15.23 -4.58 -1.02
C LYS A 184 -15.39 -4.81 -2.53
N MET A 185 -16.29 -5.69 -2.91
CA MET A 185 -16.49 -6.09 -4.31
C MET A 185 -16.80 -4.90 -5.24
N LYS A 186 -17.64 -3.96 -4.80
CA LYS A 186 -18.04 -2.78 -5.59
C LYS A 186 -16.86 -1.81 -5.76
N GLU A 187 -16.12 -1.56 -4.68
CA GLU A 187 -14.92 -0.72 -4.70
C GLU A 187 -13.87 -1.29 -5.65
N LEU A 188 -13.53 -2.56 -5.50
CA LEU A 188 -12.53 -3.24 -6.31
C LEU A 188 -12.89 -3.26 -7.81
N ARG A 189 -14.18 -3.46 -8.14
CA ARG A 189 -14.64 -3.45 -9.52
C ARG A 189 -14.54 -2.09 -10.18
N ASN A 190 -14.66 -1.00 -9.41
CA ASN A 190 -14.49 0.36 -9.91
C ASN A 190 -13.02 0.72 -10.09
N ASP A 191 -12.15 0.21 -9.21
CA ASP A 191 -10.74 0.57 -9.18
C ASP A 191 -9.89 -0.24 -10.18
N ARG A 192 -10.34 -1.46 -10.50
CA ARG A 192 -9.57 -2.40 -11.34
C ARG A 192 -10.36 -2.84 -12.56
N TYR A 193 -9.79 -2.54 -13.74
CA TYR A 193 -10.39 -2.91 -15.01
C TYR A 193 -10.49 -4.43 -15.21
N ASP A 194 -9.44 -5.20 -14.88
CA ASP A 194 -9.41 -6.65 -15.00
C ASP A 194 -10.57 -7.32 -14.23
N VAL A 195 -10.79 -6.92 -12.98
CA VAL A 195 -11.86 -7.45 -12.13
C VAL A 195 -13.24 -7.00 -12.62
N SER A 196 -13.35 -5.85 -13.29
CA SER A 196 -14.62 -5.37 -13.84
C SER A 196 -15.22 -6.29 -14.91
N LEU A 197 -14.37 -7.08 -15.58
CA LEU A 197 -14.76 -8.03 -16.63
C LEU A 197 -15.33 -9.35 -16.08
N THR A 198 -15.27 -9.57 -14.79
CA THR A 198 -15.64 -10.84 -14.16
C THR A 198 -17.09 -10.91 -13.73
N SER A 199 -17.64 -12.12 -13.67
CA SER A 199 -18.92 -12.44 -13.04
C SER A 199 -18.75 -12.85 -11.58
N THR A 200 -19.68 -12.46 -10.72
CA THR A 200 -19.67 -12.80 -9.30
C THR A 200 -20.46 -14.07 -9.04
N LYS A 201 -19.88 -15.04 -8.33
CA LYS A 201 -20.53 -16.27 -7.91
C LYS A 201 -20.14 -16.64 -6.49
N ASP A 202 -21.13 -16.93 -5.66
CA ASP A 202 -20.87 -17.51 -4.34
C ASP A 202 -20.54 -19.00 -4.50
N HIS A 203 -19.51 -19.46 -3.81
CA HIS A 203 -19.09 -20.86 -3.86
C HIS A 203 -19.23 -21.51 -2.48
N PRO A 204 -19.84 -22.73 -2.40
CA PRO A 204 -20.17 -23.36 -1.12
C PRO A 204 -18.94 -23.75 -0.26
N LYS A 205 -17.76 -23.85 -0.86
CA LYS A 205 -16.50 -24.12 -0.13
C LYS A 205 -15.90 -22.89 0.55
N LEU A 206 -16.37 -21.69 0.20
CA LEU A 206 -15.83 -20.45 0.76
C LEU A 206 -16.67 -19.97 1.95
N PRO A 207 -16.09 -19.21 2.88
CA PRO A 207 -16.83 -18.52 3.94
C PRO A 207 -17.90 -17.58 3.39
N GLN A 208 -18.93 -17.31 4.18
CA GLN A 208 -20.06 -16.46 3.76
C GLN A 208 -19.68 -15.02 3.40
N TRP A 209 -18.59 -14.51 3.97
CA TRP A 209 -18.09 -13.16 3.68
C TRP A 209 -17.34 -13.06 2.35
N ALA A 210 -16.83 -14.19 1.83
CA ALA A 210 -16.05 -14.22 0.60
C ALA A 210 -16.92 -14.60 -0.60
N THR A 211 -16.58 -14.05 -1.77
CA THR A 211 -17.21 -14.39 -3.05
C THR A 211 -16.15 -14.55 -4.13
N VAL A 212 -16.42 -15.36 -5.14
CA VAL A 212 -15.55 -15.53 -6.30
C VAL A 212 -15.96 -14.57 -7.40
N MET A 213 -14.98 -13.93 -7.99
CA MET A 213 -15.12 -13.12 -9.20
C MET A 213 -14.24 -13.75 -10.29
N SER A 214 -14.84 -14.32 -11.31
CA SER A 214 -14.15 -15.04 -12.37
C SER A 214 -14.89 -14.89 -13.70
N GLU A 215 -14.18 -15.04 -14.80
CA GLU A 215 -14.77 -15.02 -16.14
C GLU A 215 -15.56 -16.32 -16.41
N ALA A 216 -15.03 -17.47 -15.99
CA ALA A 216 -15.64 -18.77 -16.24
C ALA A 216 -15.69 -19.66 -15.00
N SER A 217 -16.66 -20.57 -14.95
CA SER A 217 -16.79 -21.55 -13.85
C SER A 217 -15.66 -22.58 -13.85
N GLU A 218 -15.13 -22.92 -15.01
CA GLU A 218 -14.02 -23.84 -15.18
C GLU A 218 -12.74 -23.33 -14.52
N ILE A 219 -12.44 -22.03 -14.69
CA ILE A 219 -11.34 -21.35 -14.01
C ILE A 219 -11.53 -21.42 -12.50
N THR A 220 -12.76 -21.17 -12.03
CA THR A 220 -13.07 -21.23 -10.59
C THR A 220 -12.81 -22.63 -10.03
N GLU A 221 -13.23 -23.69 -10.71
CA GLU A 221 -13.03 -25.06 -10.25
C GLU A 221 -11.55 -25.46 -10.27
N ALA A 222 -10.80 -25.05 -11.28
CA ALA A 222 -9.37 -25.32 -11.40
C ALA A 222 -8.54 -24.58 -10.33
N MET A 223 -8.89 -23.32 -10.04
CA MET A 223 -8.14 -22.47 -9.11
C MET A 223 -8.52 -22.70 -7.65
N LEU A 224 -9.75 -23.12 -7.36
CA LEU A 224 -10.24 -23.26 -5.99
C LEU A 224 -9.79 -24.59 -5.34
N THR A 225 -8.48 -24.71 -5.13
CA THR A 225 -7.89 -25.87 -4.46
C THR A 225 -8.25 -25.90 -2.97
N PRO A 226 -8.25 -27.08 -2.32
CA PRO A 226 -8.49 -27.18 -0.88
C PRO A 226 -7.50 -26.36 -0.04
N GLU A 227 -6.26 -26.24 -0.52
CA GLU A 227 -5.21 -25.47 0.13
C GLU A 227 -5.52 -23.96 0.08
N LEU A 228 -5.96 -23.46 -1.08
CA LEU A 228 -6.37 -22.07 -1.24
C LEU A 228 -7.58 -21.74 -0.38
N VAL A 229 -8.58 -22.61 -0.35
CA VAL A 229 -9.77 -22.44 0.50
C VAL A 229 -9.38 -22.36 1.97
N LYS A 230 -8.45 -23.23 2.42
CA LYS A 230 -7.95 -23.21 3.76
C LYS A 230 -7.21 -21.90 4.06
N ALA A 231 -6.31 -21.47 3.18
CA ALA A 231 -5.56 -20.21 3.34
C ALA A 231 -6.48 -18.99 3.44
N VAL A 232 -7.53 -18.92 2.61
CA VAL A 232 -8.54 -17.84 2.66
C VAL A 232 -9.33 -17.90 3.98
N THR A 233 -9.68 -19.09 4.43
CA THR A 233 -10.42 -19.26 5.70
C THR A 233 -9.55 -18.87 6.90
N ASP A 234 -8.28 -19.27 6.88
CA ASP A 234 -7.31 -18.93 7.94
C ASP A 234 -6.98 -17.41 7.97
N ALA A 235 -7.00 -16.75 6.82
CA ALA A 235 -6.83 -15.29 6.72
C ALA A 235 -8.00 -14.50 7.33
N GLY A 236 -9.22 -15.06 7.30
CA GLY A 236 -10.40 -14.46 7.90
C GLY A 236 -10.92 -13.22 7.16
N GLU A 237 -11.77 -12.44 7.83
CA GLU A 237 -12.43 -11.24 7.28
C GLU A 237 -11.47 -10.07 7.01
N ASP A 238 -10.21 -10.16 7.49
CA ASP A 238 -9.19 -9.15 7.20
C ASP A 238 -8.68 -9.24 5.74
N LEU A 239 -8.97 -10.34 5.03
CA LEU A 239 -8.64 -10.50 3.63
C LEU A 239 -9.61 -9.71 2.75
N GLU A 240 -9.17 -8.60 2.18
CA GLU A 240 -9.99 -7.80 1.26
C GLU A 240 -10.15 -8.50 -0.11
N ALA A 241 -9.03 -8.91 -0.72
CA ALA A 241 -9.03 -9.57 -2.01
C ALA A 241 -7.76 -10.41 -2.24
N LEU A 242 -7.94 -11.53 -2.94
CA LEU A 242 -6.86 -12.30 -3.55
C LEU A 242 -7.15 -12.36 -5.05
N ILE A 243 -6.27 -11.83 -5.88
CA ILE A 243 -6.49 -11.70 -7.32
C ILE A 243 -5.37 -12.41 -8.05
N ILE A 244 -5.72 -13.26 -9.01
CA ILE A 244 -4.79 -13.93 -9.93
C ILE A 244 -5.24 -13.56 -11.34
N THR A 245 -4.40 -12.81 -12.04
CA THR A 245 -4.72 -12.28 -13.36
C THR A 245 -3.47 -12.08 -14.20
N ASP A 246 -3.59 -12.18 -15.50
CA ASP A 246 -2.61 -11.74 -16.48
C ASP A 246 -3.14 -10.56 -17.33
N GLN A 247 -4.34 -10.07 -17.01
CA GLN A 247 -4.95 -8.92 -17.65
C GLN A 247 -4.42 -7.59 -17.05
N PRO A 248 -4.41 -6.51 -17.83
CA PRO A 248 -3.98 -5.20 -17.35
C PRO A 248 -4.94 -4.66 -16.29
N ILE A 249 -4.36 -4.09 -15.23
CA ILE A 249 -5.11 -3.48 -14.13
C ILE A 249 -5.86 -2.24 -14.60
N ASP A 250 -5.25 -1.45 -15.48
CA ASP A 250 -5.81 -0.21 -16.02
C ASP A 250 -6.52 -0.46 -17.35
N ALA A 251 -7.62 0.25 -17.56
CA ALA A 251 -8.28 0.22 -18.85
C ALA A 251 -7.35 0.69 -19.99
N PRO A 252 -7.35 0.02 -21.15
CA PRO A 252 -6.53 0.45 -22.29
C PRO A 252 -6.88 1.87 -22.69
N LYS A 253 -5.86 2.73 -22.78
CA LYS A 253 -6.03 4.11 -23.25
C LYS A 253 -6.49 4.09 -24.70
N LYS A 254 -7.63 4.72 -24.97
CA LYS A 254 -8.17 4.92 -26.31
C LYS A 254 -7.33 5.93 -27.07
#